data_f20f97934b27fd484b69e544b1cc245f
#
_entry.id   f20f97934b27fd484b69e544b1cc245f
#
_cell.length_a   1.000
_cell.length_b   1.000
_cell.length_c   1.000
_cell.angle_alpha   90.00
_cell.angle_beta   90.00
_cell.angle_gamma   90.00
#
_symmetry.space_group_name_H-M   'P 1'
#
loop_
_entity.id
_entity.type
_entity.pdbx_description
1 polymer ?
#
loop_
_entity_poly.entity_id
_entity_poly.type
_entity_poly.pdbx_seq_one_letter_code
_entity_poly.pdbx_strand_id
1 'polypeptide(L)' 'MLVDYKGRTLEVGKRVRVEMDIPSENGMLYKHSIVKLDEWNDTTKKIRVTDRVGKVWWVEPSQVSCSFL' A
#
# COMPACT_ATOMS: atom_id res chain seq x y z
N MET A 1 -3.56 -5.85 -14.46
CA MET A 1 -4.58 -5.44 -13.48
C MET A 1 -3.94 -5.25 -12.11
N LEU A 2 -4.27 -4.19 -11.43
CA LEU A 2 -3.73 -3.89 -10.11
C LEU A 2 -4.57 -4.61 -9.04
N VAL A 3 -3.97 -5.57 -8.36
CA VAL A 3 -4.66 -6.34 -7.33
C VAL A 3 -3.87 -6.35 -6.04
N ASP A 4 -4.57 -6.56 -4.94
CA ASP A 4 -3.98 -6.58 -3.61
C ASP A 4 -3.47 -7.97 -3.21
N TYR A 5 -3.09 -8.10 -1.94
CA TYR A 5 -2.60 -9.35 -1.35
C TYR A 5 -3.55 -10.53 -1.57
N LYS A 6 -4.85 -10.28 -1.59
CA LYS A 6 -5.87 -11.33 -1.75
C LYS A 6 -6.42 -11.45 -3.16
N GLY A 7 -5.81 -10.77 -4.13
CA GLY A 7 -6.26 -10.81 -5.51
C GLY A 7 -7.44 -9.91 -5.83
N ARG A 8 -7.80 -9.00 -4.93
CA ARG A 8 -8.90 -8.06 -5.16
C ARG A 8 -8.39 -6.82 -5.86
N THR A 9 -9.22 -6.21 -6.70
CA THR A 9 -8.85 -5.00 -7.44
C THR A 9 -8.59 -3.84 -6.49
N LEU A 10 -7.44 -3.19 -6.66
CA LEU A 10 -7.10 -1.97 -5.94
C LEU A 10 -7.53 -0.75 -6.73
N GLU A 11 -7.95 0.30 -6.02
CA GLU A 11 -8.37 1.55 -6.64
C GLU A 11 -7.61 2.73 -6.03
N VAL A 12 -7.07 3.59 -6.90
CA VAL A 12 -6.41 4.83 -6.45
C VAL A 12 -7.43 5.71 -5.73
N GLY A 13 -7.00 6.31 -4.62
CA GLY A 13 -7.87 7.15 -3.80
C GLY A 13 -8.53 6.43 -2.64
N LYS A 14 -8.43 5.10 -2.60
CA LYS A 14 -9.02 4.30 -1.52
C LYS A 14 -7.97 4.00 -0.45
N ARG A 15 -8.44 3.70 0.76
CA ARG A 15 -7.56 3.27 1.84
C ARG A 15 -7.32 1.78 1.73
N VAL A 16 -6.11 1.37 2.13
CA VAL A 16 -5.71 -0.04 2.15
C VAL A 16 -5.01 -0.33 3.47
N ARG A 17 -4.99 -1.60 3.85
CA ARG A 17 -4.27 -2.03 5.04
C ARG A 17 -2.99 -2.73 4.63
N VAL A 18 -1.90 -2.39 5.30
CA VAL A 18 -0.61 -3.06 5.12
C VAL A 18 -0.70 -4.44 5.76
N GLU A 19 -0.33 -5.48 5.03
CA GLU A 19 -0.47 -6.87 5.48
C GLU A 19 0.84 -7.48 6.00
N MET A 20 1.94 -6.75 5.94
CA MET A 20 3.21 -7.21 6.48
C MET A 20 4.09 -6.01 6.82
N ASP A 21 5.11 -6.24 7.65
CA ASP A 21 6.07 -5.19 7.97
C ASP A 21 6.95 -4.92 6.76
N ILE A 22 7.05 -3.65 6.37
CA ILE A 22 7.79 -3.24 5.17
C ILE A 22 8.93 -2.33 5.58
N PRO A 23 10.18 -2.82 5.57
CA PRO A 23 11.33 -1.97 5.89
C PRO A 23 11.67 -1.03 4.74
N SER A 24 12.21 0.15 5.08
CA SER A 24 12.71 1.08 4.09
C SER A 24 13.83 1.91 4.70
N GLU A 25 14.49 2.72 3.88
CA GLU A 25 15.56 3.60 4.36
C GLU A 25 15.05 4.60 5.39
N ASN A 26 13.76 4.93 5.33
CA ASN A 26 13.17 5.95 6.20
C ASN A 26 12.42 5.35 7.38
N GLY A 27 12.60 4.07 7.65
CA GLY A 27 11.95 3.40 8.75
C GLY A 27 11.14 2.20 8.32
N MET A 28 10.21 1.78 9.15
CA MET A 28 9.39 0.60 8.91
C MET A 28 7.92 0.97 8.81
N LEU A 29 7.26 0.49 7.76
CA LEU A 29 5.81 0.57 7.66
C LEU A 29 5.23 -0.71 8.24
N TYR A 30 4.57 -0.60 9.38
CA TYR A 30 4.16 -1.76 10.15
C TYR A 30 2.89 -2.41 9.62
N LYS A 31 2.82 -3.74 9.81
CA LYS A 31 1.63 -4.52 9.52
C LYS A 31 0.40 -3.91 10.21
N HIS A 32 -0.73 -3.93 9.51
CA HIS A 32 -2.01 -3.40 9.98
C HIS A 32 -2.13 -1.88 9.92
N SER A 33 -1.12 -1.18 9.41
CA SER A 33 -1.23 0.26 9.18
C SER A 33 -2.24 0.52 8.07
N ILE A 34 -3.06 1.56 8.24
CA ILE A 34 -4.02 1.98 7.22
C ILE A 34 -3.39 3.15 6.47
N VAL A 35 -3.29 3.00 5.16
CA VAL A 35 -2.67 4.02 4.30
C VAL A 35 -3.58 4.29 3.10
N LYS A 36 -3.40 5.45 2.49
CA LYS A 36 -4.16 5.83 1.30
C LYS A 36 -3.34 5.51 0.06
N LEU A 37 -3.97 4.84 -0.90
CA LEU A 37 -3.34 4.54 -2.18
C LEU A 37 -3.40 5.79 -3.07
N ASP A 38 -2.24 6.40 -3.33
CA ASP A 38 -2.17 7.64 -4.09
C ASP A 38 -1.98 7.43 -5.58
N GLU A 39 -1.11 6.52 -5.98
CA GLU A 39 -0.89 6.25 -7.40
C GLU A 39 -0.27 4.88 -7.62
N TRP A 40 -0.36 4.43 -8.86
CA TRP A 40 0.23 3.19 -9.34
C TRP A 40 1.33 3.52 -10.35
N ASN A 41 2.52 3.00 -10.11
CA ASN A 41 3.62 3.16 -11.07
C ASN A 41 3.76 1.87 -11.87
N ASP A 42 3.33 1.91 -13.11
CA ASP A 42 3.33 0.74 -13.98
C ASP A 42 4.75 0.27 -14.36
N THR A 43 5.71 1.19 -14.33
CA THR A 43 7.09 0.87 -14.67
C THR A 43 7.76 0.03 -13.58
N THR A 44 7.61 0.45 -12.33
CA THR A 44 8.22 -0.25 -11.19
C THR A 44 7.32 -1.33 -10.60
N LYS A 45 6.04 -1.34 -11.01
CA LYS A 45 5.02 -2.24 -10.46
C LYS A 45 4.79 -2.03 -8.97
N LYS A 46 4.99 -0.80 -8.51
CA LYS A 46 4.78 -0.42 -7.11
C LYS A 46 3.69 0.62 -6.98
N ILE A 47 3.13 0.73 -5.79
CA ILE A 47 2.13 1.74 -5.48
C ILE A 47 2.70 2.73 -4.49
N ARG A 48 2.30 3.99 -4.62
CA ARG A 48 2.63 5.01 -3.65
C ARG A 48 1.48 5.12 -2.66
N VAL A 49 1.80 5.02 -1.38
CA VAL A 49 0.81 5.14 -0.31
C VAL A 49 1.27 6.19 0.68
N THR A 50 0.30 6.84 1.33
CA THR A 50 0.57 7.86 2.34
C THR A 50 -0.05 7.41 3.66
N ASP A 51 0.74 7.45 4.73
CA ASP A 51 0.26 7.05 6.04
C ASP A 51 -0.46 8.21 6.75
N ARG A 52 -0.86 7.98 8.01
CA ARG A 52 -1.68 8.93 8.78
C ARG A 52 -0.95 10.22 9.11
N VAL A 53 0.37 10.20 9.11
CA VAL A 53 1.17 11.40 9.40
C VAL A 53 1.69 12.07 8.14
N GLY A 54 1.24 11.63 6.98
CA GLY A 54 1.59 12.25 5.71
C GLY A 54 2.88 11.73 5.09
N LYS A 55 3.45 10.67 5.64
CA LYS A 55 4.67 10.08 5.09
C LYS A 55 4.35 9.19 3.91
N VAL A 56 5.13 9.32 2.85
CA VAL A 56 4.94 8.56 1.60
C VAL A 56 5.80 7.31 1.61
N TRP A 57 5.19 6.20 1.15
CA TRP A 57 5.88 4.91 1.04
C TRP A 57 5.63 4.32 -0.34
N TRP A 58 6.63 3.64 -0.89
CA TRP A 58 6.48 2.86 -2.12
C TRP A 58 6.47 1.39 -1.75
N VAL A 59 5.36 0.71 -2.03
CA VAL A 59 5.18 -0.70 -1.65
C VAL A 59 4.62 -1.50 -2.82
N GLU A 60 4.71 -2.81 -2.73
CA GLU A 60 4.12 -3.68 -3.76
C GLU A 60 2.64 -3.90 -3.49
N PRO A 61 1.82 -4.01 -4.53
CA PRO A 61 0.38 -4.27 -4.35
C PRO A 61 0.09 -5.52 -3.53
N SER A 62 0.96 -6.54 -3.63
CA SER A 62 0.79 -7.78 -2.89
C SER A 62 1.04 -7.65 -1.39
N GLN A 63 1.50 -6.49 -0.94
CA GLN A 63 1.78 -6.24 0.47
C GLN A 63 0.64 -5.53 1.20
N VAL A 64 -0.45 -5.22 0.49
CA VAL A 64 -1.59 -4.50 1.06
C VAL A 64 -2.89 -5.22 0.74
N SER A 65 -3.95 -4.87 1.47
CA SER A 65 -5.28 -5.42 1.26
C SER A 65 -6.30 -4.28 1.23
N CYS A 66 -7.21 -4.30 0.26
CA CYS A 66 -8.27 -3.29 0.16
C CYS A 66 -9.46 -3.62 1.05
N SER A 67 -9.50 -4.81 1.64
CA SER A 67 -10.61 -5.24 2.49
C SER A 67 -10.13 -5.34 3.93
N PHE A 68 -10.49 -4.38 4.74
CA PHE A 68 -10.09 -4.34 6.14
C PHE A 68 -11.26 -4.03 7.09
N LEU A 69 -12.45 -4.23 6.63
CA LEU A 69 -13.64 -4.12 7.45
C LEU A 69 -14.02 -5.45 8.07
#